data_95f931530f8db339cd745a615550e4da
#
_entry.id   95f931530f8db339cd745a615550e4da
#
_cell.length_a   1.000
_cell.length_b   1.000
_cell.length_c   1.000
_cell.angle_alpha   90.00
_cell.angle_beta   90.00
_cell.angle_gamma   90.00
#
_symmetry.space_group_name_H-M   'P 1'
#
loop_
_entity.id
_entity.type
_entity.pdbx_description
1 polymer ?
#
loop_
_entity_poly.entity_id
_entity_poly.type
_entity_poly.pdbx_seq_one_letter_code
_entity_poly.pdbx_strand_id
1 'polypeptide(L)'
;MQNQASLQETKQHGAVRFAFNLYPCTIPGDFPQVALHWQESMELVFVKRGTGLVQVGAESCPARMGDIFIFTPGTLHALRQAEGQCMEYENIIFELELLGGADDLCAERYLLPLQSGRMALQPRIIPGEAGYPQAAACLQEAEEANKVKTAGYELAIKGALLRFLSILIGQHGTPLPADTTDTRRLKTVLQLIEAEYATPLRIEDAAEACGCSQSHFMRWFKKMTGQGFTAYLNDHRLNLAAELLRITDATVLDIAGRVGFDNLSYFNRLFKRRYGMTPREYRSK
;
A
#
# COMPACT_ATOMS: atom_id res chain seq x y z
N MET A 1 -9.35 8.19 8.51
CA MET A 1 -8.12 8.99 8.50
C MET A 1 -6.96 8.02 8.58
N GLN A 2 -6.29 7.79 7.46
CA GLN A 2 -5.21 6.81 7.38
C GLN A 2 -3.97 7.36 8.08
N ASN A 3 -3.41 6.54 8.96
CA ASN A 3 -2.12 6.78 9.59
C ASN A 3 -1.03 6.59 8.52
N GLN A 4 -0.53 7.68 7.91
CA GLN A 4 0.40 7.65 6.78
C GLN A 4 1.87 7.57 7.20
N ALA A 5 2.13 7.17 8.44
CA ALA A 5 3.47 7.20 9.03
C ALA A 5 4.26 5.91 8.82
N SER A 6 3.60 4.79 8.72
CA SER A 6 4.19 3.46 8.51
C SER A 6 4.06 3.05 7.04
N LEU A 7 5.11 2.44 6.47
CA LEU A 7 5.03 1.81 5.16
C LEU A 7 4.30 0.48 5.20
N GLN A 8 4.26 -0.12 6.37
CA GLN A 8 3.32 -1.18 6.67
C GLN A 8 2.03 -0.52 7.11
N GLU A 9 0.97 -0.66 6.35
CA GLU A 9 -0.35 -0.29 6.82
C GLU A 9 -0.79 -1.29 7.88
N THR A 10 -0.84 -0.83 9.14
CA THR A 10 -1.26 -1.65 10.30
C THR A 10 -2.73 -1.44 10.64
N LYS A 11 -3.45 -0.65 9.83
CA LYS A 11 -4.85 -0.37 10.05
C LYS A 11 -5.68 -1.64 9.88
N GLN A 12 -6.43 -2.01 10.90
CA GLN A 12 -7.41 -3.07 10.81
C GLN A 12 -8.60 -2.63 9.94
N HIS A 13 -8.83 -3.33 8.84
CA HIS A 13 -9.93 -3.09 7.92
C HIS A 13 -11.12 -3.99 8.25
N GLY A 14 -12.27 -3.36 8.52
CA GLY A 14 -13.50 -4.07 8.88
C GLY A 14 -13.62 -4.41 10.37
N ALA A 15 -14.60 -5.23 10.69
CA ALA A 15 -14.83 -5.72 12.05
C ALA A 15 -13.87 -6.88 12.38
N VAL A 16 -13.52 -7.08 13.67
CA VAL A 16 -12.61 -8.15 14.13
C VAL A 16 -13.00 -9.55 13.62
N ARG A 17 -14.30 -9.79 13.42
CA ARG A 17 -14.81 -11.10 12.94
C ARG A 17 -15.17 -11.11 11.46
N PHE A 18 -15.07 -9.97 10.78
CA PHE A 18 -15.33 -9.81 9.36
C PHE A 18 -14.38 -8.74 8.80
N ALA A 19 -13.13 -9.16 8.58
CA ALA A 19 -12.04 -8.31 8.12
C ALA A 19 -12.16 -8.03 6.62
N PHE A 20 -13.18 -7.26 6.25
CA PHE A 20 -13.48 -6.80 4.90
C PHE A 20 -13.89 -5.33 4.94
N ASN A 21 -13.39 -4.55 3.99
CA ASN A 21 -13.89 -3.20 3.77
C ASN A 21 -13.80 -2.81 2.29
N LEU A 22 -14.66 -1.89 1.89
CA LEU A 22 -14.70 -1.30 0.57
C LEU A 22 -14.79 0.21 0.73
N TYR A 23 -13.84 0.92 0.11
CA TYR A 23 -13.73 2.37 0.15
C TYR A 23 -13.85 2.93 -1.26
N PRO A 24 -14.87 3.74 -1.57
CA PRO A 24 -14.82 4.58 -2.75
C PRO A 24 -13.77 5.68 -2.53
N CYS A 25 -12.85 5.82 -3.47
CA CYS A 25 -11.71 6.72 -3.37
C CYS A 25 -11.53 7.52 -4.66
N THR A 26 -11.03 8.75 -4.50
CA THR A 26 -10.73 9.65 -5.62
C THR A 26 -9.37 10.29 -5.47
N ILE A 27 -8.52 10.18 -6.48
CA ILE A 27 -7.25 10.90 -6.60
C ILE A 27 -7.39 11.95 -7.70
N PRO A 28 -7.16 13.25 -7.42
CA PRO A 28 -6.67 13.85 -6.17
C PRO A 28 -7.78 14.29 -5.20
N GLY A 29 -9.05 13.95 -5.41
CA GLY A 29 -10.19 14.49 -4.65
C GLY A 29 -10.09 14.25 -3.14
N ASP A 30 -9.98 12.98 -2.72
CA ASP A 30 -9.92 12.62 -1.29
C ASP A 30 -8.50 12.80 -0.73
N PHE A 31 -7.49 12.49 -1.53
CA PHE A 31 -6.07 12.65 -1.22
C PHE A 31 -5.24 12.78 -2.51
N PRO A 32 -4.09 13.48 -2.46
CA PRO A 32 -3.29 13.74 -3.66
C PRO A 32 -2.62 12.47 -4.21
N GLN A 33 -2.33 11.50 -3.37
CA GLN A 33 -1.74 10.21 -3.70
C GLN A 33 -1.86 9.23 -2.52
N VAL A 34 -1.79 7.94 -2.82
CA VAL A 34 -1.46 6.89 -1.85
C VAL A 34 0.05 6.69 -1.92
N ALA A 35 0.75 6.99 -0.82
CA ALA A 35 2.21 6.82 -0.75
C ALA A 35 2.59 5.34 -0.91
N LEU A 36 3.84 5.08 -1.29
CA LEU A 36 4.35 3.70 -1.36
C LEU A 36 4.24 3.03 0.00
N HIS A 37 3.50 1.91 0.06
CA HIS A 37 3.26 1.14 1.28
C HIS A 37 3.03 -0.34 0.94
N TRP A 38 2.91 -1.17 1.94
CA TRP A 38 2.50 -2.56 1.87
C TRP A 38 1.66 -2.93 3.10
N GLN A 39 0.88 -3.98 3.01
CA GLN A 39 0.03 -4.47 4.10
C GLN A 39 -0.03 -6.00 4.09
N GLU A 40 -0.53 -6.59 5.18
CA GLU A 40 -0.70 -8.04 5.33
C GLU A 40 -2.02 -8.54 4.72
N SER A 41 -2.94 -7.62 4.43
CA SER A 41 -4.21 -7.90 3.79
C SER A 41 -4.09 -8.03 2.28
N MET A 42 -5.02 -8.69 1.64
CA MET A 42 -5.28 -8.52 0.21
C MET A 42 -5.88 -7.14 -0.05
N GLU A 43 -5.41 -6.48 -1.08
CA GLU A 43 -6.00 -5.23 -1.57
C GLU A 43 -6.28 -5.30 -3.06
N LEU A 44 -7.47 -4.87 -3.44
CA LEU A 44 -7.89 -4.79 -4.84
C LEU A 44 -8.28 -3.35 -5.14
N VAL A 45 -7.76 -2.81 -6.24
CA VAL A 45 -8.10 -1.48 -6.73
C VAL A 45 -8.85 -1.63 -8.04
N PHE A 46 -10.16 -1.39 -8.02
CA PHE A 46 -10.99 -1.42 -9.22
C PHE A 46 -11.25 0.00 -9.72
N VAL A 47 -10.63 0.37 -10.83
CA VAL A 47 -10.76 1.71 -11.42
C VAL A 47 -12.14 1.87 -12.07
N LYS A 48 -12.97 2.74 -11.50
CA LYS A 48 -14.35 2.98 -11.96
C LYS A 48 -14.42 4.08 -13.01
N ARG A 49 -13.56 5.10 -12.92
CA ARG A 49 -13.57 6.25 -13.82
C ARG A 49 -12.20 6.92 -13.90
N GLY A 50 -11.92 7.50 -15.06
CA GLY A 50 -10.74 8.31 -15.27
C GLY A 50 -9.44 7.51 -15.41
N THR A 51 -8.32 8.16 -15.10
CA THR A 51 -6.98 7.59 -15.23
C THR A 51 -6.05 8.04 -14.11
N GLY A 52 -5.10 7.19 -13.77
CA GLY A 52 -4.07 7.43 -12.77
C GLY A 52 -2.78 6.70 -13.09
N LEU A 53 -1.88 6.66 -12.13
CA LEU A 53 -0.65 5.88 -12.16
C LEU A 53 -0.64 4.93 -10.95
N VAL A 54 -0.42 3.65 -11.21
CA VAL A 54 -0.26 2.64 -10.17
C VAL A 54 1.15 2.09 -10.24
N GLN A 55 1.83 2.11 -9.10
CA GLN A 55 3.15 1.49 -8.93
C GLN A 55 2.97 0.16 -8.21
N VAL A 56 3.60 -0.89 -8.73
CA VAL A 56 3.71 -2.22 -8.10
C VAL A 56 5.19 -2.58 -8.02
N GLY A 57 5.71 -2.67 -6.81
CA GLY A 57 7.17 -2.81 -6.61
C GLY A 57 7.94 -1.65 -7.23
N ALA A 58 8.83 -1.96 -8.19
CA ALA A 58 9.62 -0.96 -8.91
C ALA A 58 8.97 -0.48 -10.22
N GLU A 59 7.87 -1.08 -10.64
CA GLU A 59 7.24 -0.78 -11.93
C GLU A 59 6.03 0.14 -11.74
N SER A 60 5.89 1.12 -12.61
CA SER A 60 4.73 2.00 -12.67
C SER A 60 4.02 1.84 -13.99
N CYS A 61 2.71 1.73 -13.96
CA CYS A 61 1.89 1.64 -15.16
C CYS A 61 0.68 2.57 -15.09
N PRO A 62 0.18 3.04 -16.24
CA PRO A 62 -1.07 3.77 -16.31
C PRO A 62 -2.25 2.89 -15.84
N ALA A 63 -3.09 3.44 -14.99
CA ALA A 63 -4.38 2.87 -14.60
C ALA A 63 -5.49 3.54 -15.42
N ARG A 64 -6.43 2.75 -15.93
CA ARG A 64 -7.55 3.21 -16.75
C ARG A 64 -8.86 2.62 -16.24
N MET A 65 -9.96 3.24 -16.59
CA MET A 65 -11.30 2.74 -16.29
C MET A 65 -11.43 1.26 -16.69
N GLY A 66 -11.90 0.43 -15.77
CA GLY A 66 -12.05 -1.01 -15.91
C GLY A 66 -10.85 -1.83 -15.42
N ASP A 67 -9.68 -1.23 -15.23
CA ASP A 67 -8.52 -1.97 -14.70
C ASP A 67 -8.79 -2.45 -13.27
N ILE A 68 -8.37 -3.67 -12.97
CA ILE A 68 -8.38 -4.23 -11.62
C ILE A 68 -6.93 -4.54 -11.24
N PHE A 69 -6.41 -3.86 -10.22
CA PHE A 69 -5.10 -4.14 -9.65
C PHE A 69 -5.27 -5.07 -8.46
N ILE A 70 -4.32 -5.99 -8.30
CA ILE A 70 -4.33 -7.03 -7.27
C ILE A 70 -3.01 -6.93 -6.49
N PHE A 71 -3.10 -6.55 -5.21
CA PHE A 71 -1.97 -6.50 -4.30
C PHE A 71 -2.12 -7.62 -3.28
N THR A 72 -1.31 -8.66 -3.47
CA THR A 72 -1.22 -9.76 -2.50
C THR A 72 -0.49 -9.30 -1.24
N PRO A 73 -0.68 -9.95 -0.08
CA PRO A 73 -0.01 -9.59 1.17
C PRO A 73 1.49 -9.31 0.98
N GLY A 74 1.95 -8.21 1.54
CA GLY A 74 3.33 -7.76 1.42
C GLY A 74 3.74 -7.15 0.07
N THR A 75 2.80 -6.93 -0.87
CA THR A 75 3.09 -6.27 -2.14
C THR A 75 3.24 -4.77 -1.95
N LEU A 76 4.42 -4.23 -2.27
CA LEU A 76 4.67 -2.79 -2.30
C LEU A 76 3.92 -2.14 -3.44
N HIS A 77 3.11 -1.12 -3.14
CA HIS A 77 2.34 -0.40 -4.14
C HIS A 77 2.10 1.06 -3.76
N ALA A 78 1.80 1.87 -4.76
CA ALA A 78 1.44 3.28 -4.61
C ALA A 78 0.47 3.68 -5.70
N LEU A 79 -0.41 4.64 -5.41
CA LEU A 79 -1.33 5.22 -6.39
C LEU A 79 -1.09 6.72 -6.48
N ARG A 80 -1.01 7.26 -7.70
CA ARG A 80 -0.75 8.68 -7.94
C ARG A 80 -1.65 9.23 -9.02
N GLN A 81 -1.86 10.53 -8.95
CA GLN A 81 -2.48 11.27 -10.03
C GLN A 81 -1.63 11.18 -11.31
N ALA A 82 -2.23 10.88 -12.45
CA ALA A 82 -1.65 11.22 -13.75
C ALA A 82 -1.84 12.72 -13.99
N GLU A 83 -0.91 13.38 -14.67
CA GLU A 83 -0.91 14.83 -14.85
C GLU A 83 -2.24 15.35 -15.39
N GLY A 84 -2.90 16.25 -14.63
CA GLY A 84 -4.17 16.85 -14.97
C GLY A 84 -5.39 15.91 -15.00
N GLN A 85 -5.22 14.64 -14.58
CA GLN A 85 -6.30 13.64 -14.62
C GLN A 85 -6.83 13.36 -13.20
N CYS A 86 -8.02 12.76 -13.16
CA CYS A 86 -8.66 12.26 -11.94
C CYS A 86 -8.90 10.77 -12.09
N MET A 87 -8.72 10.01 -11.00
CA MET A 87 -9.00 8.58 -10.94
C MET A 87 -9.96 8.30 -9.79
N GLU A 88 -11.16 7.80 -10.12
CA GLU A 88 -12.12 7.26 -9.17
C GLU A 88 -11.99 5.74 -9.14
N TYR A 89 -11.84 5.16 -7.97
CA TYR A 89 -11.68 3.72 -7.81
C TYR A 89 -12.30 3.21 -6.52
N GLU A 90 -12.60 1.93 -6.51
CA GLU A 90 -12.93 1.21 -5.30
C GLU A 90 -11.70 0.50 -4.77
N ASN A 91 -11.42 0.73 -3.50
CA ASN A 91 -10.39 0.03 -2.76
C ASN A 91 -11.05 -1.04 -1.89
N ILE A 92 -10.83 -2.31 -2.23
CA ILE A 92 -11.39 -3.47 -1.55
C ILE A 92 -10.26 -4.13 -0.77
N ILE A 93 -10.37 -4.15 0.55
CA ILE A 93 -9.34 -4.68 1.45
C ILE A 93 -9.95 -5.80 2.30
N PHE A 94 -9.28 -6.95 2.36
CA PHE A 94 -9.73 -8.07 3.16
C PHE A 94 -8.58 -8.99 3.60
N GLU A 95 -8.75 -9.63 4.76
CA GLU A 95 -7.83 -10.65 5.22
C GLU A 95 -8.11 -11.99 4.52
N LEU A 96 -7.07 -12.70 4.09
CA LEU A 96 -7.24 -14.02 3.46
C LEU A 96 -7.86 -15.05 4.42
N GLU A 97 -7.63 -14.90 5.71
CA GLU A 97 -8.23 -15.72 6.77
C GLU A 97 -9.76 -15.60 6.83
N LEU A 98 -10.32 -14.48 6.32
CA LEU A 98 -11.77 -14.34 6.16
C LEU A 98 -12.34 -15.43 5.25
N LEU A 99 -11.59 -15.90 4.27
CA LEU A 99 -12.06 -16.82 3.22
C LEU A 99 -11.94 -18.29 3.59
N GLY A 100 -11.03 -18.64 4.52
CA GLY A 100 -10.86 -20.02 4.96
C GLY A 100 -9.99 -20.13 6.21
N GLY A 101 -10.32 -21.09 7.09
CA GLY A 101 -9.55 -21.36 8.30
C GLY A 101 -8.35 -22.28 8.07
N ALA A 102 -7.50 -22.45 9.10
CA ALA A 102 -6.25 -23.22 9.01
C ALA A 102 -6.43 -24.70 8.63
N ASP A 103 -7.58 -25.28 8.94
CA ASP A 103 -7.88 -26.70 8.66
C ASP A 103 -8.62 -26.92 7.33
N ASP A 104 -8.64 -25.91 6.45
CA ASP A 104 -9.30 -25.97 5.15
C ASP A 104 -8.28 -26.26 4.03
N LEU A 105 -8.59 -27.25 3.18
CA LEU A 105 -7.77 -27.61 2.02
C LEU A 105 -7.50 -26.42 1.09
N CYS A 106 -8.48 -25.52 0.92
CA CYS A 106 -8.31 -24.33 0.09
C CYS A 106 -7.33 -23.34 0.74
N ALA A 107 -7.39 -23.21 2.07
CA ALA A 107 -6.43 -22.41 2.81
C ALA A 107 -5.00 -22.95 2.64
N GLU A 108 -4.80 -24.26 2.84
CA GLU A 108 -3.49 -24.90 2.69
C GLU A 108 -2.91 -24.72 1.27
N ARG A 109 -3.72 -24.97 0.24
CA ARG A 109 -3.27 -25.00 -1.14
C ARG A 109 -3.13 -23.62 -1.79
N TYR A 110 -3.93 -22.65 -1.37
CA TYR A 110 -4.04 -21.36 -2.07
C TYR A 110 -3.89 -20.15 -1.15
N LEU A 111 -4.60 -20.06 -0.02
CA LEU A 111 -4.61 -18.85 0.78
C LEU A 111 -3.30 -18.66 1.54
N LEU A 112 -2.77 -19.70 2.19
CA LEU A 112 -1.49 -19.65 2.89
C LEU A 112 -0.29 -19.41 1.94
N PRO A 113 -0.22 -20.03 0.74
CA PRO A 113 0.77 -19.67 -0.27
C PRO A 113 0.67 -18.21 -0.74
N LEU A 114 -0.52 -17.65 -0.92
CA LEU A 114 -0.69 -16.21 -1.21
C LEU A 114 -0.24 -15.34 -0.04
N GLN A 115 -0.67 -15.67 1.18
CA GLN A 115 -0.29 -14.96 2.41
C GLN A 115 1.22 -14.94 2.62
N SER A 116 1.89 -16.04 2.37
CA SER A 116 3.34 -16.19 2.55
C SER A 116 4.18 -15.78 1.34
N GLY A 117 3.57 -15.27 0.27
CA GLY A 117 4.28 -14.91 -0.96
C GLY A 117 4.86 -16.10 -1.75
N ARG A 118 4.43 -17.33 -1.46
CA ARG A 118 4.82 -18.54 -2.22
C ARG A 118 4.00 -18.74 -3.50
N MET A 119 2.93 -17.98 -3.66
CA MET A 119 2.11 -17.91 -4.86
C MET A 119 1.95 -16.44 -5.25
N ALA A 120 2.18 -16.11 -6.52
CA ALA A 120 1.89 -14.80 -7.08
C ALA A 120 0.65 -14.86 -7.96
N LEU A 121 -0.07 -13.76 -7.97
CA LEU A 121 -1.09 -13.45 -8.96
C LEU A 121 -0.57 -12.38 -9.90
N GLN A 122 -1.12 -12.33 -11.11
CA GLN A 122 -0.89 -11.20 -12.00
C GLN A 122 -1.35 -9.91 -11.30
N PRO A 123 -0.50 -8.87 -11.20
CA PRO A 123 -0.82 -7.69 -10.38
C PRO A 123 -1.88 -6.79 -11.01
N ARG A 124 -2.28 -7.05 -12.25
CA ARG A 124 -3.30 -6.29 -12.97
C ARG A 124 -4.00 -7.17 -13.98
N ILE A 125 -5.32 -7.05 -14.07
CA ILE A 125 -6.15 -7.58 -15.16
C ILE A 125 -6.94 -6.44 -15.81
N ILE A 126 -7.10 -6.51 -17.12
CA ILE A 126 -7.73 -5.44 -17.91
C ILE A 126 -8.92 -5.94 -18.73
N PRO A 127 -9.85 -5.05 -19.11
CA PRO A 127 -10.94 -5.41 -20.00
C PRO A 127 -10.43 -6.08 -21.28
N GLY A 128 -11.05 -7.21 -21.64
CA GLY A 128 -10.68 -8.02 -22.80
C GLY A 128 -9.76 -9.19 -22.50
N GLU A 129 -9.13 -9.26 -21.33
CA GLU A 129 -8.38 -10.45 -20.92
C GLU A 129 -9.32 -11.61 -20.53
N ALA A 130 -8.80 -12.84 -20.65
CA ALA A 130 -9.53 -14.03 -20.26
C ALA A 130 -9.91 -13.95 -18.76
N GLY A 131 -11.17 -14.29 -18.42
CA GLY A 131 -11.69 -14.25 -17.07
C GLY A 131 -12.00 -12.86 -16.51
N TYR A 132 -11.62 -11.78 -17.20
CA TYR A 132 -11.93 -10.42 -16.74
C TYR A 132 -13.44 -10.19 -16.48
N PRO A 133 -14.37 -10.55 -17.40
CA PRO A 133 -15.80 -10.32 -17.15
C PRO A 133 -16.31 -11.00 -15.88
N GLN A 134 -15.85 -12.23 -15.63
CA GLN A 134 -16.22 -12.99 -14.44
C GLN A 134 -15.60 -12.41 -13.17
N ALA A 135 -14.33 -12.01 -13.22
CA ALA A 135 -13.64 -11.37 -12.11
C ALA A 135 -14.30 -10.01 -11.75
N ALA A 136 -14.56 -9.17 -12.75
CA ALA A 136 -15.24 -7.89 -12.52
C ALA A 136 -16.66 -8.09 -11.95
N ALA A 137 -17.42 -9.09 -12.43
CA ALA A 137 -18.74 -9.42 -11.89
C ALA A 137 -18.67 -9.83 -10.42
N CYS A 138 -17.66 -10.62 -10.01
CA CYS A 138 -17.46 -10.97 -8.60
C CYS A 138 -17.26 -9.74 -7.70
N LEU A 139 -16.46 -8.76 -8.15
CA LEU A 139 -16.23 -7.54 -7.36
C LEU A 139 -17.50 -6.67 -7.28
N GLN A 140 -18.27 -6.58 -8.36
CA GLN A 140 -19.56 -5.87 -8.37
C GLN A 140 -20.59 -6.55 -7.43
N GLU A 141 -20.60 -7.89 -7.40
CA GLU A 141 -21.46 -8.66 -6.48
C GLU A 141 -21.08 -8.39 -5.01
N ALA A 142 -19.78 -8.36 -4.69
CA ALA A 142 -19.29 -8.02 -3.35
C ALA A 142 -19.62 -6.57 -2.96
N GLU A 143 -19.49 -5.62 -3.90
CA GLU A 143 -19.86 -4.22 -3.73
C GLU A 143 -21.35 -4.07 -3.41
N GLU A 144 -22.23 -4.67 -4.20
CA GLU A 144 -23.68 -4.57 -4.01
C GLU A 144 -24.11 -5.24 -2.70
N ALA A 145 -23.56 -6.41 -2.37
CA ALA A 145 -23.81 -7.06 -1.09
C ALA A 145 -23.39 -6.18 0.10
N ASN A 146 -22.22 -5.52 0.02
CA ASN A 146 -21.75 -4.63 1.06
C ASN A 146 -22.58 -3.35 1.18
N LYS A 147 -23.15 -2.86 0.08
CA LYS A 147 -24.00 -1.67 0.05
C LYS A 147 -25.37 -1.93 0.64
N VAL A 148 -26.02 -3.02 0.25
CA VAL A 148 -27.40 -3.33 0.65
C VAL A 148 -27.46 -3.97 2.04
N LYS A 149 -26.51 -4.81 2.40
CA LYS A 149 -26.39 -5.48 3.71
C LYS A 149 -27.65 -6.24 4.14
N THR A 150 -28.26 -6.97 3.22
CA THR A 150 -29.33 -7.91 3.56
C THR A 150 -28.82 -9.07 4.41
N ALA A 151 -29.72 -9.83 5.04
CA ALA A 151 -29.32 -11.02 5.80
C ALA A 151 -28.47 -11.97 4.92
N GLY A 152 -27.29 -12.36 5.39
CA GLY A 152 -26.34 -13.20 4.66
C GLY A 152 -25.41 -12.46 3.70
N TYR A 153 -25.36 -11.14 3.74
CA TYR A 153 -24.45 -10.35 2.89
C TYR A 153 -22.98 -10.73 3.08
N GLU A 154 -22.58 -11.14 4.29
CA GLU A 154 -21.22 -11.63 4.57
C GLU A 154 -20.91 -12.91 3.79
N LEU A 155 -21.88 -13.81 3.66
CA LEU A 155 -21.74 -15.03 2.86
C LEU A 155 -21.62 -14.71 1.37
N ALA A 156 -22.42 -13.74 0.88
CA ALA A 156 -22.36 -13.29 -0.50
C ALA A 156 -20.97 -12.68 -0.82
N ILE A 157 -20.46 -11.80 0.03
CA ILE A 157 -19.11 -11.22 -0.11
C ILE A 157 -18.04 -12.30 -0.13
N LYS A 158 -18.06 -13.23 0.84
CA LYS A 158 -17.08 -14.34 0.88
C LYS A 158 -17.16 -15.21 -0.37
N GLY A 159 -18.34 -15.55 -0.83
CA GLY A 159 -18.56 -16.34 -2.05
C GLY A 159 -18.03 -15.63 -3.29
N ALA A 160 -18.28 -14.33 -3.41
CA ALA A 160 -17.78 -13.50 -4.51
C ALA A 160 -16.24 -13.42 -4.52
N LEU A 161 -15.61 -13.19 -3.36
CA LEU A 161 -14.15 -13.12 -3.24
C LEU A 161 -13.48 -14.49 -3.47
N LEU A 162 -14.07 -15.59 -3.01
CA LEU A 162 -13.58 -16.95 -3.31
C LEU A 162 -13.64 -17.26 -4.82
N ARG A 163 -14.73 -16.90 -5.48
CA ARG A 163 -14.86 -17.04 -6.94
C ARG A 163 -13.86 -16.17 -7.67
N PHE A 164 -13.67 -14.91 -7.24
CA PHE A 164 -12.66 -14.00 -7.78
C PHE A 164 -11.26 -14.62 -7.70
N LEU A 165 -10.83 -15.09 -6.54
CA LEU A 165 -9.52 -15.74 -6.38
C LEU A 165 -9.42 -17.03 -7.20
N SER A 166 -10.47 -17.85 -7.28
CA SER A 166 -10.47 -19.05 -8.12
C SER A 166 -10.20 -18.74 -9.59
N ILE A 167 -10.81 -17.68 -10.13
CA ILE A 167 -10.58 -17.24 -11.51
C ILE A 167 -9.13 -16.81 -11.70
N LEU A 168 -8.59 -15.98 -10.80
CA LEU A 168 -7.23 -15.48 -10.90
C LEU A 168 -6.19 -16.60 -10.77
N ILE A 169 -6.35 -17.48 -9.80
CA ILE A 169 -5.45 -18.62 -9.58
C ILE A 169 -5.46 -19.55 -10.78
N GLY A 170 -6.64 -19.84 -11.32
CA GLY A 170 -6.78 -20.73 -12.48
C GLY A 170 -6.16 -20.21 -13.77
N GLN A 171 -6.07 -18.89 -13.92
CA GLN A 171 -5.56 -18.25 -15.14
C GLN A 171 -4.17 -17.65 -14.98
N HIS A 172 -3.83 -17.15 -13.78
CA HIS A 172 -2.67 -16.32 -13.53
C HIS A 172 -1.89 -16.74 -12.27
N GLY A 173 -2.30 -17.83 -11.61
CA GLY A 173 -1.61 -18.33 -10.42
C GLY A 173 -0.31 -19.01 -10.81
N THR A 174 0.82 -18.44 -10.40
CA THR A 174 2.14 -19.06 -10.57
C THR A 174 2.77 -19.35 -9.23
N PRO A 175 3.21 -20.59 -8.97
CA PRO A 175 4.06 -20.85 -7.82
C PRO A 175 5.34 -20.03 -7.94
N LEU A 176 5.65 -19.25 -6.92
CA LEU A 176 6.93 -18.54 -6.85
C LEU A 176 7.88 -19.28 -5.92
N PRO A 177 9.19 -19.31 -6.24
CA PRO A 177 10.19 -19.54 -5.22
C PRO A 177 10.02 -18.46 -4.14
N ALA A 178 10.11 -18.87 -2.86
CA ALA A 178 9.95 -17.97 -1.71
C ALA A 178 10.69 -16.64 -1.92
N ASP A 179 10.02 -15.54 -1.60
CA ASP A 179 10.42 -14.12 -1.68
C ASP A 179 11.71 -13.82 -2.44
N THR A 180 11.62 -13.05 -3.52
CA THR A 180 12.86 -12.62 -4.20
C THR A 180 13.75 -11.92 -3.16
N THR A 181 15.05 -12.14 -3.24
CA THR A 181 16.03 -11.52 -2.35
C THR A 181 15.82 -9.99 -2.25
N ASP A 182 15.40 -9.37 -3.34
CA ASP A 182 15.14 -7.93 -3.42
C ASP A 182 13.91 -7.49 -2.61
N THR A 183 12.80 -8.23 -2.67
CA THR A 183 11.61 -7.92 -1.88
C THR A 183 11.88 -8.07 -0.38
N ARG A 184 12.58 -9.14 0.03
CA ARG A 184 12.96 -9.36 1.42
C ARG A 184 13.87 -8.24 1.93
N ARG A 185 14.92 -7.89 1.17
CA ARG A 185 15.82 -6.78 1.50
C ARG A 185 15.07 -5.46 1.65
N LEU A 186 14.12 -5.19 0.75
CA LEU A 186 13.35 -3.95 0.81
C LEU A 186 12.50 -3.91 2.08
N LYS A 187 11.77 -4.98 2.41
CA LYS A 187 11.03 -5.09 3.68
C LYS A 187 11.94 -4.84 4.88
N THR A 188 13.13 -5.44 4.91
CA THR A 188 14.11 -5.23 6.00
C THR A 188 14.49 -3.75 6.15
N VAL A 189 14.78 -3.06 5.03
CA VAL A 189 15.14 -1.62 5.09
C VAL A 189 13.96 -0.77 5.53
N LEU A 190 12.76 -1.08 5.05
CA LEU A 190 11.57 -0.34 5.41
C LEU A 190 11.22 -0.50 6.90
N GLN A 191 11.34 -1.72 7.43
CA GLN A 191 11.21 -2.00 8.87
C GLN A 191 12.28 -1.27 9.69
N LEU A 192 13.54 -1.23 9.21
CA LEU A 192 14.61 -0.46 9.85
C LEU A 192 14.28 1.04 9.90
N ILE A 193 13.82 1.61 8.79
CA ILE A 193 13.38 3.01 8.75
C ILE A 193 12.27 3.25 9.77
N GLU A 194 11.29 2.37 9.83
CA GLU A 194 10.16 2.49 10.75
C GLU A 194 10.57 2.41 12.22
N ALA A 195 11.47 1.49 12.54
CA ALA A 195 11.97 1.33 13.91
C ALA A 195 12.89 2.49 14.35
N GLU A 196 13.66 3.05 13.42
CA GLU A 196 14.78 3.94 13.74
C GLU A 196 14.74 5.32 13.08
N TYR A 197 13.63 5.72 12.44
CA TYR A 197 13.54 7.03 11.74
C TYR A 197 13.90 8.23 12.63
N ALA A 198 13.64 8.17 13.93
CA ALA A 198 13.91 9.24 14.86
C ALA A 198 15.41 9.36 15.24
N THR A 199 16.22 8.35 14.93
CA THR A 199 17.65 8.31 15.19
C THR A 199 18.47 8.77 13.97
N PRO A 200 19.80 9.02 14.12
CA PRO A 200 20.68 9.30 12.99
C PRO A 200 20.92 8.06 12.11
N LEU A 201 19.90 7.60 11.41
CA LEU A 201 19.97 6.45 10.50
C LEU A 201 20.74 6.80 9.23
N ARG A 202 21.84 6.11 8.97
CA ARG A 202 22.76 6.35 7.86
C ARG A 202 22.55 5.34 6.73
N ILE A 203 23.08 5.67 5.54
CA ILE A 203 23.09 4.76 4.39
C ILE A 203 23.88 3.48 4.69
N GLU A 204 24.95 3.59 5.50
CA GLU A 204 25.78 2.47 5.95
C GLU A 204 24.95 1.44 6.70
N ASP A 205 24.14 1.88 7.66
CA ASP A 205 23.29 1.03 8.50
C ASP A 205 22.27 0.25 7.65
N ALA A 206 21.64 0.92 6.70
CA ALA A 206 20.69 0.32 5.78
C ALA A 206 21.37 -0.65 4.79
N ALA A 207 22.57 -0.36 4.32
CA ALA A 207 23.35 -1.23 3.44
C ALA A 207 23.80 -2.49 4.17
N GLU A 208 24.23 -2.37 5.43
CA GLU A 208 24.60 -3.48 6.30
C GLU A 208 23.41 -4.40 6.58
N ALA A 209 22.24 -3.84 6.93
CA ALA A 209 21.00 -4.59 7.11
C ALA A 209 20.59 -5.41 5.88
N CYS A 210 20.98 -4.93 4.68
CA CYS A 210 20.76 -5.63 3.41
C CYS A 210 21.88 -6.60 3.01
N GLY A 211 22.99 -6.65 3.74
CA GLY A 211 24.17 -7.45 3.39
C GLY A 211 24.80 -7.02 2.06
N CYS A 212 24.88 -5.71 1.76
CA CYS A 212 25.44 -5.22 0.51
C CYS A 212 26.28 -3.94 0.69
N SER A 213 27.09 -3.58 -0.31
CA SER A 213 27.85 -2.33 -0.27
C SER A 213 26.94 -1.11 -0.43
N GLN A 214 27.33 0.04 0.15
CA GLN A 214 26.58 1.30 0.06
C GLN A 214 26.28 1.71 -1.40
N SER A 215 27.25 1.57 -2.31
CA SER A 215 27.07 1.91 -3.72
C SER A 215 26.05 1.01 -4.42
N HIS A 216 25.99 -0.28 -4.06
CA HIS A 216 24.97 -1.20 -4.54
C HIS A 216 23.63 -0.86 -3.94
N PHE A 217 23.56 -0.65 -2.62
CA PHE A 217 22.37 -0.26 -1.89
C PHE A 217 21.70 1.00 -2.47
N MET A 218 22.46 2.08 -2.66
CA MET A 218 21.90 3.34 -3.19
C MET A 218 21.26 3.18 -4.56
N ARG A 219 21.90 2.44 -5.48
CA ARG A 219 21.33 2.19 -6.83
C ARG A 219 20.11 1.30 -6.77
N TRP A 220 20.20 0.22 -6.01
CA TRP A 220 19.14 -0.75 -5.83
C TRP A 220 17.92 -0.11 -5.14
N PHE A 221 18.13 0.59 -4.02
CA PHE A 221 17.06 1.24 -3.28
C PHE A 221 16.33 2.30 -4.13
N LYS A 222 17.09 3.10 -4.89
CA LYS A 222 16.50 4.06 -5.83
C LYS A 222 15.69 3.37 -6.93
N LYS A 223 16.16 2.24 -7.45
CA LYS A 223 15.41 1.43 -8.43
C LYS A 223 14.09 0.92 -7.83
N MET A 224 14.12 0.43 -6.59
CA MET A 224 12.96 -0.17 -5.91
C MET A 224 11.91 0.87 -5.46
N THR A 225 12.36 2.04 -4.97
CA THR A 225 11.46 3.04 -4.37
C THR A 225 11.23 4.28 -5.24
N GLY A 226 11.95 4.41 -6.35
CA GLY A 226 11.92 5.59 -7.22
C GLY A 226 12.74 6.77 -6.70
N GLN A 227 13.26 6.73 -5.47
CA GLN A 227 14.02 7.83 -4.85
C GLN A 227 15.19 7.31 -4.00
N GLY A 228 16.16 8.20 -3.70
CA GLY A 228 17.29 7.84 -2.86
C GLY A 228 16.89 7.68 -1.38
N PHE A 229 17.65 6.86 -0.64
CA PHE A 229 17.38 6.53 0.77
C PHE A 229 17.17 7.75 1.67
N THR A 230 18.08 8.75 1.63
CA THR A 230 17.95 9.96 2.45
C THR A 230 16.68 10.76 2.11
N ALA A 231 16.31 10.83 0.84
CA ALA A 231 15.08 11.50 0.42
C ALA A 231 13.85 10.75 0.96
N TYR A 232 13.86 9.45 0.85
CA TYR A 232 12.81 8.56 1.36
C TYR A 232 12.64 8.68 2.87
N LEU A 233 13.74 8.60 3.64
CA LEU A 233 13.73 8.77 5.10
C LEU A 233 13.21 10.16 5.50
N ASN A 234 13.64 11.21 4.81
CA ASN A 234 13.15 12.55 5.09
C ASN A 234 11.66 12.69 4.78
N ASP A 235 11.18 12.09 3.69
CA ASP A 235 9.75 12.09 3.35
C ASP A 235 8.92 11.35 4.41
N HIS A 236 9.41 10.22 4.92
CA HIS A 236 8.79 9.49 6.03
C HIS A 236 8.70 10.38 7.29
N ARG A 237 9.81 10.99 7.71
CA ARG A 237 9.87 11.92 8.85
C ARG A 237 8.91 13.11 8.70
N LEU A 238 8.82 13.69 7.50
CA LEU A 238 7.92 14.82 7.23
C LEU A 238 6.44 14.43 7.29
N ASN A 239 6.10 13.20 6.88
CA ASN A 239 4.74 12.71 7.01
C ASN A 239 4.33 12.59 8.48
N LEU A 240 5.20 12.00 9.32
CA LEU A 240 5.00 11.92 10.76
C LEU A 240 4.89 13.31 11.42
N ALA A 241 5.77 14.25 11.00
CA ALA A 241 5.70 15.62 11.50
C ALA A 241 4.37 16.29 11.15
N ALA A 242 3.86 16.11 9.94
CA ALA A 242 2.58 16.66 9.50
C ALA A 242 1.41 16.10 10.33
N GLU A 243 1.45 14.83 10.69
CA GLU A 243 0.47 14.22 11.59
C GLU A 243 0.56 14.81 13.00
N LEU A 244 1.76 14.84 13.60
CA LEU A 244 1.98 15.41 14.93
C LEU A 244 1.56 16.88 15.03
N LEU A 245 1.77 17.67 13.96
CA LEU A 245 1.32 19.06 13.88
C LEU A 245 -0.21 19.19 13.98
N ARG A 246 -0.96 18.21 13.50
CA ARG A 246 -2.43 18.21 13.50
C ARG A 246 -3.05 17.70 14.80
N ILE A 247 -2.38 16.75 15.47
CA ILE A 247 -2.97 16.04 16.62
C ILE A 247 -2.38 16.48 17.96
N THR A 248 -1.34 17.33 17.98
CA THR A 248 -0.67 17.76 19.21
C THR A 248 -0.41 19.26 19.23
N ASP A 249 -0.27 19.83 20.44
CA ASP A 249 0.15 21.21 20.68
C ASP A 249 1.68 21.35 20.85
N ALA A 250 2.45 20.29 20.61
CA ALA A 250 3.91 20.30 20.72
C ALA A 250 4.52 21.38 19.79
N THR A 251 5.61 22.00 20.21
CA THR A 251 6.26 23.04 19.39
C THR A 251 6.81 22.46 18.09
N VAL A 252 6.94 23.30 17.06
CA VAL A 252 7.55 22.88 15.77
C VAL A 252 8.96 22.34 15.99
N LEU A 253 9.70 22.90 16.93
CA LEU A 253 11.04 22.44 17.30
C LEU A 253 11.00 21.03 17.92
N ASP A 254 10.09 20.80 18.89
CA ASP A 254 9.93 19.50 19.52
C ASP A 254 9.52 18.42 18.50
N ILE A 255 8.58 18.76 17.61
CA ILE A 255 8.14 17.85 16.57
C ILE A 255 9.29 17.51 15.62
N ALA A 256 10.05 18.51 15.17
CA ALA A 256 11.22 18.26 14.32
C ALA A 256 12.21 17.31 14.99
N GLY A 257 12.53 17.53 16.26
CA GLY A 257 13.41 16.64 17.04
C GLY A 257 12.84 15.22 17.20
N ARG A 258 11.55 15.09 17.54
CA ARG A 258 10.88 13.79 17.71
C ARG A 258 10.89 12.94 16.45
N VAL A 259 10.81 13.57 15.28
CA VAL A 259 10.85 12.85 14.01
C VAL A 259 12.26 12.72 13.41
N GLY A 260 13.31 13.08 14.17
CA GLY A 260 14.71 12.83 13.81
C GLY A 260 15.38 13.92 12.97
N PHE A 261 14.90 15.18 13.02
CA PHE A 261 15.61 16.32 12.44
C PHE A 261 16.38 17.10 13.50
N ASP A 262 17.72 17.06 13.41
CA ASP A 262 18.60 17.83 14.30
C ASP A 262 18.68 19.31 13.91
N ASN A 263 18.29 19.68 12.67
CA ASN A 263 18.36 21.03 12.16
C ASN A 263 16.98 21.56 11.75
N LEU A 264 16.44 22.48 12.58
CA LEU A 264 15.13 23.08 12.36
C LEU A 264 15.00 23.83 11.04
N SER A 265 16.07 24.52 10.59
CA SER A 265 16.06 25.26 9.32
C SER A 265 15.98 24.32 8.13
N TYR A 266 16.67 23.18 8.20
CA TYR A 266 16.61 22.12 7.21
C TYR A 266 15.21 21.49 7.16
N PHE A 267 14.64 21.15 8.32
CA PHE A 267 13.26 20.66 8.47
C PHE A 267 12.26 21.63 7.83
N ASN A 268 12.26 22.91 8.20
CA ASN A 268 11.32 23.91 7.69
C ASN A 268 11.41 24.04 6.16
N ARG A 269 12.62 24.01 5.60
CA ARG A 269 12.84 24.06 4.15
C ARG A 269 12.25 22.84 3.44
N LEU A 270 12.49 21.64 3.96
CA LEU A 270 11.96 20.39 3.39
C LEU A 270 10.43 20.34 3.53
N PHE A 271 9.91 20.71 4.69
CA PHE A 271 8.46 20.73 4.94
C PHE A 271 7.73 21.69 3.98
N LYS A 272 8.24 22.92 3.84
CA LYS A 272 7.68 23.90 2.90
C LYS A 272 7.75 23.40 1.44
N ARG A 273 8.86 22.76 1.05
CA ARG A 273 8.99 22.18 -0.30
C ARG A 273 7.96 21.09 -0.57
N ARG A 274 7.64 20.25 0.44
CA ARG A 274 6.72 19.13 0.29
C ARG A 274 5.25 19.54 0.36
N TYR A 275 4.89 20.41 1.30
CA TYR A 275 3.49 20.77 1.57
C TYR A 275 3.09 22.15 1.06
N GLY A 276 4.01 22.90 0.42
CA GLY A 276 3.76 24.24 -0.13
C GLY A 276 3.65 25.36 0.93
N MET A 277 3.69 25.01 2.22
CA MET A 277 3.53 25.92 3.35
C MET A 277 4.43 25.55 4.52
N THR A 278 4.63 26.49 5.46
CA THR A 278 5.44 26.25 6.66
C THR A 278 4.71 25.34 7.64
N PRO A 279 5.42 24.65 8.56
CA PRO A 279 4.79 23.85 9.63
C PRO A 279 3.77 24.61 10.47
N ARG A 280 4.01 25.92 10.75
CA ARG A 280 3.06 26.77 11.49
C ARG A 280 1.77 27.00 10.72
N GLU A 281 1.88 27.34 9.44
CA GLU A 281 0.71 27.52 8.55
C GLU A 281 -0.07 26.22 8.40
N TYR A 282 0.62 25.08 8.35
CA TYR A 282 0.00 23.75 8.24
C TYR A 282 -0.82 23.39 9.48
N ARG A 283 -0.34 23.75 10.68
CA ARG A 283 -1.08 23.55 11.94
C ARG A 283 -2.35 24.37 12.03
N SER A 284 -2.37 25.56 11.43
CA SER A 284 -3.48 26.52 11.53
C SER A 284 -4.64 26.21 10.56
N LYS A 285 -4.50 25.18 9.72
CA LYS A 285 -5.55 24.67 8.83
C LYS A 285 -6.40 23.61 9.50
#